data_631ebb6b814aadef8d6414135490f979
#
_entry.id   631ebb6b814aadef8d6414135490f979
#
_cell.length_a   1.000
_cell.length_b   1.000
_cell.length_c   1.000
_cell.angle_alpha   90.00
_cell.angle_beta   90.00
_cell.angle_gamma   90.00
#
_symmetry.space_group_name_H-M   'P 1'
#
loop_
_entity.id
_entity.type
_entity.pdbx_description
1 polymer ?
#
loop_
_entity_poly.entity_id
_entity_poly.type
_entity_poly.pdbx_seq_one_letter_code
_entity_poly.pdbx_strand_id
1 'polypeptide(L)' 'MLTERENYIWDTLVELEIATTEELGLATALCGKSEQTLNNVLYVRTGFRDLEQMFDEFNED' A
#
# COMPACT_ATOMS: atom_id res chain seq x y z
N MET A 1 8.29 -8.62 -11.12
CA MET A 1 6.91 -9.12 -10.99
C MET A 1 6.50 -9.14 -9.53
N LEU A 2 5.32 -8.63 -9.23
CA LEU A 2 4.85 -8.57 -7.84
C LEU A 2 4.31 -9.93 -7.40
N THR A 3 4.50 -10.25 -6.12
CA THR A 3 3.87 -11.44 -5.54
C THR A 3 2.37 -11.20 -5.38
N GLU A 4 1.63 -12.27 -5.05
CA GLU A 4 0.19 -12.15 -4.82
C GLU A 4 -0.12 -11.12 -3.73
N ARG A 5 0.64 -11.15 -2.64
CA ARG A 5 0.43 -10.21 -1.55
C ARG A 5 0.75 -8.78 -1.98
N GLU A 6 1.82 -8.59 -2.72
CA GLU A 6 2.18 -7.27 -3.21
C GLU A 6 1.12 -6.74 -4.19
N ASN A 7 0.61 -7.59 -5.06
CA ASN A 7 -0.47 -7.22 -5.95
C ASN A 7 -1.73 -6.83 -5.17
N TYR A 8 -2.04 -7.57 -4.14
CA TYR A 8 -3.21 -7.28 -3.30
C TYR A 8 -3.07 -5.90 -2.66
N ILE A 9 -1.89 -5.60 -2.10
CA ILE A 9 -1.66 -4.30 -1.47
C ILE A 9 -1.74 -3.20 -2.51
N TRP A 10 -1.10 -3.39 -3.65
CA TRP A 10 -1.12 -2.43 -4.75
C TRP A 10 -2.54 -2.12 -5.17
N ASP A 11 -3.31 -3.15 -5.49
CA ASP A 11 -4.68 -2.98 -5.94
C ASP A 11 -5.54 -2.29 -4.89
N THR A 12 -5.35 -2.64 -3.63
CA THR A 12 -6.12 -2.05 -2.54
C THR A 12 -5.81 -0.56 -2.40
N LEU A 13 -4.53 -0.19 -2.48
CA LEU A 13 -4.13 1.21 -2.37
C LEU A 13 -4.73 2.04 -3.51
N VAL A 14 -4.75 1.48 -4.71
CA VAL A 14 -5.31 2.18 -5.86
C VAL A 14 -6.84 2.25 -5.76
N GLU A 15 -7.48 1.15 -5.39
CA GLU A 15 -8.93 1.09 -5.31
C GLU A 15 -9.50 2.03 -4.25
N LEU A 16 -8.84 2.13 -3.11
CA LEU A 16 -9.26 3.02 -2.05
C LEU A 16 -8.80 4.46 -2.26
N GLU A 17 -8.12 4.72 -3.37
CA GLU A 17 -7.62 6.04 -3.73
C GLU A 17 -6.64 6.58 -2.70
N ILE A 18 -5.94 5.68 -2.00
CA ILE A 18 -4.88 6.05 -1.07
C ILE A 18 -3.66 6.50 -1.86
N ALA A 19 -3.38 5.83 -2.97
CA ALA A 19 -2.26 6.15 -3.84
C ALA A 19 -2.64 5.89 -5.29
N THR A 20 -1.95 6.55 -6.22
CA THR A 20 -2.16 6.32 -7.65
C THR A 20 -1.18 5.29 -8.17
N THR A 21 -1.50 4.71 -9.33
CA THR A 21 -0.58 3.79 -10.00
C THR A 21 0.75 4.47 -10.32
N GLU A 22 0.71 5.75 -10.70
CA GLU A 22 1.93 6.51 -10.96
C GLU A 22 2.79 6.64 -9.72
N GLU A 23 2.16 6.95 -8.61
CA GLU A 23 2.87 7.11 -7.34
C GLU A 23 3.48 5.79 -6.89
N LEU A 24 2.73 4.71 -6.98
CA LEU A 24 3.23 3.39 -6.61
C LEU A 24 4.36 2.96 -7.55
N GLY A 25 4.21 3.27 -8.83
CA GLY A 25 5.26 2.98 -9.80
C GLY A 25 6.55 3.71 -9.48
N LEU A 26 6.47 4.98 -9.10
CA LEU A 26 7.64 5.76 -8.72
C LEU A 26 8.28 5.19 -7.45
N ALA A 27 7.48 4.90 -6.45
CA ALA A 27 7.99 4.38 -5.19
C ALA A 27 8.72 3.05 -5.40
N THR A 28 8.13 2.15 -6.19
CA THR A 28 8.75 0.86 -6.45
C THR A 28 9.98 0.98 -7.35
N ALA A 29 10.01 1.98 -8.23
CA ALA A 29 11.18 2.21 -9.07
C ALA A 29 12.35 2.73 -8.23
N LEU A 30 12.09 3.55 -7.22
CA LEU A 30 13.13 4.15 -6.39
C LEU A 30 13.58 3.23 -5.25
N CYS A 31 12.63 2.54 -4.63
CA CYS A 31 12.88 1.77 -3.41
C CYS A 31 12.81 0.25 -3.62
N GLY A 32 12.41 -0.19 -4.80
CA GLY A 32 12.26 -1.61 -5.09
C GLY A 32 10.83 -2.09 -4.96
N LYS A 33 10.53 -3.17 -5.67
CA LYS A 33 9.19 -3.76 -5.67
C LYS A 33 9.06 -4.73 -4.50
N SER A 34 8.61 -4.24 -3.37
CA SER A 34 8.47 -5.07 -2.18
C SER A 34 7.25 -4.63 -1.39
N GLU A 35 6.80 -5.53 -0.54
CA GLU A 35 5.68 -5.26 0.36
C GLU A 35 5.99 -4.06 1.24
N GLN A 36 7.23 -3.97 1.72
CA GLN A 36 7.63 -2.87 2.57
C GLN A 36 7.51 -1.52 1.87
N THR A 37 7.89 -1.45 0.59
CA THR A 37 7.76 -0.22 -0.18
C THR A 37 6.30 0.22 -0.25
N LEU A 38 5.41 -0.71 -0.53
CA LEU A 38 3.98 -0.41 -0.61
C LEU A 38 3.44 0.01 0.75
N ASN A 39 3.88 -0.65 1.82
CA ASN A 39 3.46 -0.27 3.17
C ASN A 39 3.99 1.11 3.55
N ASN A 40 5.17 1.47 3.07
CA ASN A 40 5.71 2.81 3.31
C ASN A 40 4.83 3.87 2.66
N VAL A 41 4.35 3.62 1.44
CA VAL A 41 3.43 4.55 0.77
C VAL A 41 2.14 4.68 1.58
N LEU A 42 1.60 3.57 2.05
CA LEU A 42 0.41 3.57 2.89
C LEU A 42 0.65 4.41 4.15
N TYR A 43 1.77 4.21 4.81
CA TYR A 43 2.10 4.94 6.02
C TYR A 43 2.16 6.45 5.77
N VAL A 44 2.83 6.84 4.70
CA VAL A 44 2.97 8.27 4.35
C VAL A 44 1.61 8.90 4.07
N ARG A 45 0.70 8.13 3.50
CA ARG A 45 -0.62 8.66 3.11
C ARG A 45 -1.65 8.62 4.22
N THR A 46 -1.61 7.59 5.07
CA THR A 46 -2.67 7.39 6.06
C THR A 46 -2.18 7.33 7.50
N GLY A 47 -0.90 7.04 7.69
CA GLY A 47 -0.34 6.83 9.03
C GLY A 47 -0.44 5.39 9.50
N PHE A 48 -1.06 4.51 8.72
CA PHE A 48 -1.16 3.10 9.07
C PHE A 48 0.08 2.35 8.59
N ARG A 49 0.57 1.40 9.40
CA ARG A 49 1.75 0.63 9.04
C ARG A 49 1.49 -0.34 7.90
N ASP A 50 0.29 -0.90 7.86
CA ASP A 50 -0.09 -1.87 6.85
C ASP A 50 -1.60 -1.89 6.71
N LEU A 51 -2.08 -2.65 5.73
CA LEU A 51 -3.51 -2.75 5.48
C LEU A 51 -4.25 -3.43 6.61
N GLU A 52 -3.62 -4.38 7.28
CA GLU A 52 -4.24 -5.08 8.39
C GLU A 52 -4.58 -4.11 9.53
N GLN A 53 -3.64 -3.23 9.85
CA GLN A 53 -3.88 -2.21 10.86
C GLN A 53 -5.00 -1.28 10.43
N MET A 54 -4.99 -0.86 9.17
CA MET A 54 -6.00 0.04 8.64
C MET A 54 -7.40 -0.61 8.74
N PHE A 55 -7.52 -1.87 8.33
CA PHE A 55 -8.80 -2.56 8.37
C PHE A 55 -9.27 -2.81 9.80
N ASP A 56 -8.35 -3.06 10.72
CA ASP A 56 -8.69 -3.19 12.13
C ASP A 56 -9.32 -1.90 12.65
N GLU A 57 -8.75 -0.76 12.29
CA GLU A 57 -9.30 0.53 12.70
C GLU A 57 -10.68 0.78 12.11
N PHE A 58 -10.87 0.39 10.85
CA PHE A 58 -12.17 0.57 10.20
C PHE A 58 -13.23 -0.37 10.75
N ASN A 59 -12.84 -1.54 11.25
CA ASN A 59 -13.75 -2.54 11.77
C ASN A 59 -13.96 -2.43 13.28
N GLU A 60 -13.38 -1.44 13.89
CA GLU A 60 -13.53 -1.23 15.32
C GLU A 60 -14.93 -0.71 15.62
N ASP A 61 -15.61 -1.36 16.54
CA ASP A 61 -16.95 -0.95 16.97
C ASP A 61 -16.88 0.08 18.09
#